data_918344da57fea4175f211219b6f88434
#
_entry.id   918344da57fea4175f211219b6f88434
#
_cell.length_a   1.000
_cell.length_b   1.000
_cell.length_c   1.000
_cell.angle_alpha   90.00
_cell.angle_beta   90.00
_cell.angle_gamma   90.00
#
_symmetry.space_group_name_H-M   'P 1'
#
loop_
_entity.id
_entity.type
_entity.pdbx_description
1 polymer ?
#
loop_
_entity_poly.entity_id
_entity_poly.type
_entity_poly.pdbx_seq_one_letter_code
_entity_poly.pdbx_strand_id
1 'polypeptide(L)'
;MLSMEALKEYGVKTNEGLARCCNMEAFYFKMITASVNDANFAKLGKALEAHDLQEAFEAAHALKGIAGNLALDPLYDSVCEIVEPLRAREDKDYTEQYKKVMEARDKLAAII
;
A
#
# COMPACT_ATOMS: atom_id res chain seq x y z
N MET A 1 -3.04 -0.38 18.71
CA MET A 1 -3.43 1.03 18.69
C MET A 1 -2.36 1.87 18.00
N LEU A 2 -2.75 2.67 17.02
CA LEU A 2 -1.80 3.50 16.29
C LEU A 2 -1.18 4.58 17.18
N SER A 3 0.12 4.78 17.00
CA SER A 3 0.86 5.90 17.57
C SER A 3 1.86 6.40 16.56
N MET A 4 2.30 7.65 16.71
CA MET A 4 3.34 8.20 15.84
C MET A 4 4.65 7.42 15.96
N GLU A 5 4.98 6.94 17.17
CA GLU A 5 6.18 6.14 17.39
C GLU A 5 6.14 4.82 16.63
N ALA A 6 5.01 4.10 16.70
CA ALA A 6 4.85 2.83 15.98
C ALA A 6 4.94 3.04 14.47
N LEU A 7 4.35 4.12 13.96
CA LEU A 7 4.42 4.46 12.55
C LEU A 7 5.86 4.74 12.11
N LYS A 8 6.62 5.47 12.91
CA LYS A 8 8.03 5.74 12.63
C LYS A 8 8.86 4.46 12.62
N GLU A 9 8.62 3.56 13.57
CA GLU A 9 9.30 2.27 13.62
C GLU A 9 8.99 1.41 12.38
N TYR A 10 7.76 1.46 11.90
CA TYR A 10 7.38 0.78 10.67
C TYR A 10 8.11 1.35 9.45
N GLY A 11 8.42 2.64 9.46
CA GLY A 11 9.09 3.32 8.35
C GLY A 11 8.26 4.40 7.68
N VAL A 12 7.17 4.83 8.31
CA VAL A 12 6.31 5.90 7.80
C VAL A 12 7.00 7.25 7.98
N LYS A 13 6.97 8.08 6.94
CA LYS A 13 7.40 9.47 7.03
C LYS A 13 6.25 10.31 7.59
N THR A 14 6.11 10.25 8.91
CA THR A 14 4.96 10.80 9.62
C THR A 14 4.74 12.29 9.40
N ASN A 15 5.81 13.07 9.31
CA ASN A 15 5.68 14.52 9.07
C ASN A 15 5.04 14.80 7.72
N GLU A 16 5.44 14.07 6.69
CA GLU A 16 4.88 14.24 5.34
C GLU A 16 3.42 13.80 5.27
N GLY A 17 3.13 12.62 5.81
CA GLY A 17 1.78 12.07 5.80
C GLY A 17 0.82 12.94 6.61
N LEU A 18 1.25 13.37 7.79
CA LEU A 18 0.44 14.22 8.66
C LEU A 18 0.14 15.57 8.00
N ALA A 19 1.13 16.17 7.32
CA ALA A 19 0.94 17.43 6.60
C ALA A 19 -0.13 17.31 5.51
N ARG A 20 -0.15 16.18 4.79
CA ARG A 20 -1.17 15.91 3.77
C ARG A 20 -2.55 15.70 4.34
N CYS A 21 -2.64 15.41 5.64
CA CYS A 21 -3.89 15.29 6.39
C CYS A 21 -4.17 16.55 7.23
N CYS A 22 -3.71 17.71 6.77
CA CYS A 22 -3.92 19.01 7.42
C CYS A 22 -3.41 19.04 8.86
N ASN A 23 -2.37 18.29 9.16
CA ASN A 23 -1.79 18.15 10.50
C ASN A 23 -2.79 17.67 11.57
N MET A 24 -3.85 16.98 11.13
CA MET A 24 -4.87 16.41 12.02
C MET A 24 -4.53 14.96 12.30
N GLU A 25 -3.92 14.68 13.45
CA GLU A 25 -3.46 13.33 13.83
C GLU A 25 -4.57 12.29 13.79
N ALA A 26 -5.72 12.59 14.38
CA ALA A 26 -6.85 11.66 14.40
C ALA A 26 -7.33 11.31 12.99
N PHE A 27 -7.37 12.28 12.10
CA PHE A 27 -7.74 12.06 10.70
C PHE A 27 -6.69 11.22 9.98
N TYR A 28 -5.41 11.51 10.21
CA TYR A 28 -4.32 10.74 9.62
C TYR A 28 -4.40 9.27 10.05
N PHE A 29 -4.61 9.00 11.34
CA PHE A 29 -4.74 7.64 11.87
C PHE A 29 -5.97 6.93 11.27
N LYS A 30 -7.07 7.65 11.11
CA LYS A 30 -8.28 7.11 10.47
C LYS A 30 -8.00 6.69 9.03
N MET A 31 -7.29 7.52 8.27
CA MET A 31 -6.96 7.22 6.89
C MET A 31 -6.00 6.04 6.77
N ILE A 32 -5.02 5.93 7.67
CA ILE A 32 -4.10 4.77 7.68
C ILE A 32 -4.88 3.49 8.00
N THR A 33 -5.75 3.53 8.99
CA THR A 33 -6.59 2.37 9.35
C THR A 33 -7.44 1.93 8.16
N ALA A 34 -8.06 2.88 7.46
CA ALA A 34 -8.85 2.58 6.28
C ALA A 34 -7.99 1.97 5.17
N SER A 35 -6.75 2.44 5.00
CA SER A 35 -5.87 2.01 3.91
C SER A 35 -5.54 0.52 3.98
N VAL A 36 -5.33 -0.05 5.17
CA VAL A 36 -4.99 -1.47 5.31
C VAL A 36 -6.16 -2.39 4.95
N ASN A 37 -7.37 -1.85 4.94
CA ASN A 37 -8.58 -2.58 4.59
C ASN A 37 -9.08 -2.26 3.18
N ASP A 38 -8.27 -1.61 2.37
CA ASP A 38 -8.66 -1.22 1.02
C ASP A 38 -8.91 -2.45 0.15
N ALA A 39 -10.02 -2.41 -0.61
CA ALA A 39 -10.44 -3.52 -1.47
C ALA A 39 -9.43 -3.85 -2.57
N ASN A 40 -8.56 -2.90 -2.92
CA ASN A 40 -7.58 -3.10 -3.99
C ASN A 40 -6.52 -4.15 -3.67
N PHE A 41 -6.27 -4.46 -2.40
CA PHE A 41 -5.34 -5.56 -2.06
C PHE A 41 -5.89 -6.90 -2.55
N ALA A 42 -7.16 -7.21 -2.27
CA ALA A 42 -7.80 -8.44 -2.75
C ALA A 42 -8.00 -8.41 -4.26
N LYS A 43 -8.38 -7.27 -4.82
CA LYS A 43 -8.57 -7.09 -6.25
C LYS A 43 -7.28 -7.37 -7.02
N LEU A 44 -6.15 -6.88 -6.51
CA LEU A 44 -4.84 -7.15 -7.10
C LEU A 44 -4.55 -8.66 -7.12
N GLY A 45 -4.75 -9.34 -6.00
CA GLY A 45 -4.52 -10.78 -5.92
C GLY A 45 -5.35 -11.58 -6.90
N LYS A 46 -6.64 -11.28 -6.99
CA LYS A 46 -7.55 -11.95 -7.92
C LYS A 46 -7.19 -11.70 -9.38
N ALA A 47 -6.84 -10.46 -9.71
CA ALA A 47 -6.45 -10.11 -11.07
C ALA A 47 -5.17 -10.82 -11.49
N LEU A 48 -4.20 -10.95 -10.58
CA LEU A 48 -2.97 -11.68 -10.87
C LEU A 48 -3.23 -13.17 -11.10
N GLU A 49 -4.12 -13.78 -10.30
CA GLU A 49 -4.52 -15.18 -10.49
C GLU A 49 -5.20 -15.40 -11.85
N ALA A 50 -5.98 -14.44 -12.29
CA ALA A 50 -6.69 -14.50 -13.57
C ALA A 50 -5.84 -14.06 -14.76
N HIS A 51 -4.60 -13.67 -14.54
CA HIS A 51 -3.71 -13.08 -15.57
C HIS A 51 -4.33 -11.87 -16.26
N ASP A 52 -5.16 -11.13 -15.52
CA ASP A 52 -5.78 -9.88 -15.99
C ASP A 52 -4.85 -8.73 -15.65
N LEU A 53 -3.90 -8.47 -16.54
CA LEU A 53 -2.84 -7.48 -16.30
C LEU A 53 -3.37 -6.05 -16.22
N GLN A 54 -4.45 -5.74 -16.95
CA GLN A 54 -5.06 -4.41 -16.89
C GLN A 54 -5.69 -4.16 -15.52
N GLU A 55 -6.49 -5.10 -15.02
CA GLU A 55 -7.14 -5.02 -13.72
C GLU A 55 -6.10 -4.99 -12.59
N ALA A 56 -5.07 -5.83 -12.72
CA ALA A 56 -3.97 -5.85 -11.76
C ALA A 56 -3.24 -4.51 -11.71
N PHE A 57 -2.96 -3.92 -12.87
CA PHE A 57 -2.33 -2.60 -12.94
C PHE A 57 -3.20 -1.54 -12.25
N GLU A 58 -4.50 -1.52 -12.53
CA GLU A 58 -5.41 -0.55 -11.94
C GLU A 58 -5.43 -0.64 -10.41
N ALA A 59 -5.50 -1.87 -9.89
CA ALA A 59 -5.49 -2.10 -8.44
C ALA A 59 -4.17 -1.67 -7.81
N ALA A 60 -3.04 -2.05 -8.39
CA ALA A 60 -1.72 -1.69 -7.89
C ALA A 60 -1.48 -0.17 -7.96
N HIS A 61 -1.91 0.46 -9.04
CA HIS A 61 -1.78 1.91 -9.20
C HIS A 61 -2.57 2.67 -8.13
N ALA A 62 -3.78 2.20 -7.82
CA ALA A 62 -4.59 2.78 -6.75
C ALA A 62 -3.89 2.65 -5.39
N LEU A 63 -3.32 1.48 -5.09
CA LEU A 63 -2.57 1.25 -3.85
C LEU A 63 -1.33 2.14 -3.76
N LYS A 64 -0.65 2.35 -4.87
CA LYS A 64 0.50 3.26 -4.93
C LYS A 64 0.09 4.68 -4.53
N GLY A 65 -1.04 5.16 -5.05
CA GLY A 65 -1.56 6.47 -4.70
C GLY A 65 -1.89 6.59 -3.22
N ILE A 66 -2.54 5.60 -2.65
CA ILE A 66 -2.91 5.57 -1.23
C ILE A 66 -1.67 5.57 -0.35
N ALA A 67 -0.73 4.66 -0.61
CA ALA A 67 0.49 4.54 0.20
C ALA A 67 1.37 5.78 0.09
N GLY A 68 1.49 6.34 -1.10
CA GLY A 68 2.27 7.57 -1.32
C GLY A 68 1.67 8.77 -0.62
N ASN A 69 0.36 8.93 -0.70
CA ASN A 69 -0.33 10.06 -0.06
C ASN A 69 -0.21 10.04 1.47
N LEU A 70 -0.19 8.86 2.07
CA LEU A 70 -0.07 8.72 3.51
C LEU A 70 1.38 8.51 3.98
N ALA A 71 2.33 8.54 3.06
CA ALA A 71 3.77 8.37 3.31
C ALA A 71 4.12 7.02 3.96
N LEU A 72 3.40 5.96 3.58
CA LEU A 72 3.60 4.60 4.08
C LEU A 72 4.73 3.93 3.28
N ASP A 73 5.96 4.40 3.47
CA ASP A 73 7.09 4.08 2.61
C ASP A 73 7.35 2.58 2.37
N PRO A 74 7.37 1.70 3.38
CA PRO A 74 7.59 0.27 3.10
C PRO A 74 6.50 -0.32 2.19
N LEU A 75 5.25 0.04 2.40
CA LEU A 75 4.16 -0.39 1.54
C LEU A 75 4.27 0.25 0.16
N TYR A 76 4.57 1.54 0.11
CA TYR A 76 4.76 2.26 -1.15
C TYR A 76 5.84 1.62 -2.01
N ASP A 77 7.00 1.30 -1.41
CA ASP A 77 8.11 0.70 -2.13
C ASP A 77 7.76 -0.67 -2.71
N SER A 78 7.07 -1.51 -1.92
CA SER A 78 6.65 -2.83 -2.38
C SER A 78 5.63 -2.74 -3.52
N VAL A 79 4.71 -1.78 -3.45
CA VAL A 79 3.71 -1.56 -4.50
C VAL A 79 4.38 -1.03 -5.78
N CYS A 80 5.36 -0.15 -5.66
CA CYS A 80 6.10 0.35 -6.82
C CYS A 80 6.78 -0.79 -7.61
N GLU A 81 7.33 -1.78 -6.91
CA GLU A 81 7.98 -2.93 -7.56
C GLU A 81 7.02 -3.73 -8.44
N ILE A 82 5.74 -3.78 -8.08
CA ILE A 82 4.75 -4.52 -8.88
C ILE A 82 4.09 -3.62 -9.94
N VAL A 83 3.94 -2.33 -9.66
CA VAL A 83 3.30 -1.39 -10.60
C VAL A 83 4.06 -1.28 -11.91
N GLU A 84 5.38 -1.17 -11.86
CA GLU A 84 6.15 -0.91 -13.08
C GLU A 84 6.08 -2.04 -14.11
N PRO A 85 6.31 -3.32 -13.75
CA PRO A 85 6.12 -4.39 -14.73
C PRO A 85 4.68 -4.54 -15.18
N LEU A 86 3.70 -4.27 -14.31
CA LEU A 86 2.28 -4.28 -14.71
C LEU A 86 1.95 -3.14 -15.67
N ARG A 87 2.56 -1.98 -15.48
CA ARG A 87 2.42 -0.86 -16.40
C ARG A 87 2.86 -1.26 -17.81
N ALA A 88 3.95 -2.01 -17.89
CA ALA A 88 4.49 -2.52 -19.17
C ALA A 88 3.72 -3.76 -19.68
N ARG A 89 2.73 -4.23 -18.96
CA ARG A 89 1.95 -5.43 -19.28
C ARG A 89 2.81 -6.68 -19.42
N GLU A 90 3.85 -6.78 -18.58
CA GLU A 90 4.68 -7.99 -18.53
C GLU A 90 3.86 -9.15 -17.99
N ASP A 91 3.73 -10.21 -18.78
CA ASP A 91 3.04 -11.43 -18.36
C ASP A 91 4.07 -12.37 -17.73
N LYS A 92 4.17 -12.30 -16.40
CA LYS A 92 5.13 -13.09 -15.63
C LYS A 92 4.50 -13.52 -14.30
N ASP A 93 5.24 -14.31 -13.53
CA ASP A 93 4.83 -14.70 -12.20
C ASP A 93 5.07 -13.54 -11.21
N TYR A 94 4.01 -13.03 -10.62
CA TYR A 94 4.06 -11.93 -9.66
C TYR A 94 3.95 -12.38 -8.20
N THR A 95 4.06 -13.69 -7.94
CA THR A 95 3.85 -14.25 -6.60
C THR A 95 4.73 -13.58 -5.55
N GLU A 96 6.02 -13.40 -5.82
CA GLU A 96 6.94 -12.81 -4.86
C GLU A 96 6.65 -11.33 -4.62
N GLN A 97 6.36 -10.58 -5.68
CA GLN A 97 6.04 -9.16 -5.54
C GLN A 97 4.74 -8.95 -4.77
N TYR A 98 3.72 -9.75 -5.06
CA TYR A 98 2.45 -9.67 -4.34
C TYR A 98 2.62 -10.04 -2.88
N LYS A 99 3.42 -11.05 -2.58
CA LYS A 99 3.74 -11.46 -1.21
C LYS A 99 4.37 -10.31 -0.43
N LYS A 100 5.31 -9.57 -1.04
CA LYS A 100 5.93 -8.41 -0.41
C LYS A 100 4.93 -7.31 -0.10
N VAL A 101 4.00 -7.05 -1.04
CA VAL A 101 2.93 -6.07 -0.82
C VAL A 101 2.09 -6.48 0.39
N MET A 102 1.66 -7.73 0.45
CA MET A 102 0.81 -8.21 1.54
C MET A 102 1.55 -8.25 2.88
N GLU A 103 2.84 -8.59 2.88
CA GLU A 103 3.65 -8.54 4.09
C GLU A 103 3.76 -7.12 4.64
N ALA A 104 4.00 -6.13 3.77
CA ALA A 104 4.07 -4.74 4.17
C ALA A 104 2.72 -4.25 4.73
N ARG A 105 1.63 -4.64 4.07
CA ARG A 105 0.28 -4.34 4.53
C ARG A 105 -0.01 -4.98 5.89
N ASP A 106 0.34 -6.25 6.06
CA ASP A 106 0.06 -6.99 7.29
C ASP A 106 0.87 -6.46 8.48
N LYS A 107 2.13 -6.08 8.25
CA LYS A 107 2.96 -5.45 9.28
C LYS A 107 2.39 -4.11 9.73
N LEU A 108 1.84 -3.34 8.80
CA LEU A 108 1.16 -2.08 9.14
C LEU A 108 -0.12 -2.36 9.93
N ALA A 109 -0.91 -3.32 9.49
CA ALA A 109 -2.14 -3.70 10.18
C ALA A 109 -1.88 -4.16 11.62
N ALA A 110 -0.73 -4.79 11.86
CA ALA A 110 -0.36 -5.31 13.17
C ALA A 110 -0.10 -4.20 14.22
N ILE A 111 0.17 -2.97 13.80
CA ILE A 111 0.41 -1.86 14.71
C ILE A 111 -0.84 -0.98 14.91
N ILE A 112 -1.91 -1.32 14.28
CA ILE A 112 -3.21 -0.65 14.46
C ILE A 112 -3.97 -1.30 15.61
#